data_1fc1179e46f97c7de52afbc73702131d
#
_entry.id   1fc1179e46f97c7de52afbc73702131d
#
_cell.length_a   1.000
_cell.length_b   1.000
_cell.length_c   1.000
_cell.angle_alpha   90.00
_cell.angle_beta   90.00
_cell.angle_gamma   90.00
#
_symmetry.space_group_name_H-M   'P 1'
#
loop_
_entity.id
_entity.type
_entity.pdbx_description
1 polymer ?
#
loop_
_entity_poly.entity_id
_entity_poly.type
_entity_poly.pdbx_seq_one_letter_code
_entity_poly.pdbx_strand_id
1 'polypeptide(L)'
;MNNLAETLNHLYQAAFLNDAADHKHICQAIVELANFVSQNQITLDEPTVEILARKINDFLEQCGHLLDVSEKYSIIRSVQQLYGKKRQKQFKILVPQLIKLFKSLASDNNLPEEIASNAYDWVFALCWQQMDNFHDTSLLIKENIVEPYSNYLDRIRFRPQTTTKISQSKKIKICYLIQHFSVSGSYANGRAIYSLLQGHFLNNSEDIEIYLYITGATEISLLPTVLSYNNVIVRNFENHSNSSEKLEKIRKVAEKDQIDILITEMYFSSNIKYLKSRLAPVQMYLSCGFIPLTIPEVDYYLLFNNLFDDARGCSRPR
;
A
#
# COMPACT_ATOMS: atom_id res chain seq x y z
N MET A 1 23.94 11.08 26.89
CA MET A 1 23.62 12.03 25.79
C MET A 1 24.81 12.28 24.86
N ASN A 2 26.03 12.47 25.33
CA ASN A 2 27.19 12.73 24.47
C ASN A 2 27.48 11.63 23.44
N ASN A 3 27.27 10.37 23.79
CA ASN A 3 27.54 9.24 22.89
C ASN A 3 26.62 9.19 21.64
N LEU A 4 25.39 9.71 21.76
CA LEU A 4 24.41 9.71 20.67
C LEU A 4 24.77 10.70 19.55
N ALA A 5 25.09 11.94 19.95
CA ALA A 5 25.50 13.00 19.02
C ALA A 5 26.82 12.64 18.32
N GLU A 6 27.77 12.03 19.04
CA GLU A 6 29.02 11.53 18.47
C GLU A 6 28.78 10.40 17.47
N THR A 7 27.91 9.42 17.80
CA THR A 7 27.58 8.32 16.89
C THR A 7 26.88 8.83 15.62
N LEU A 8 25.88 9.72 15.76
CA LEU A 8 25.22 10.35 14.63
C LEU A 8 26.19 11.14 13.75
N ASN A 9 27.09 11.92 14.37
CA ASN A 9 28.09 12.67 13.63
C ASN A 9 29.08 11.74 12.93
N HIS A 10 29.52 10.66 13.57
CA HIS A 10 30.41 9.67 12.96
C HIS A 10 29.77 8.99 11.74
N LEU A 11 28.53 8.52 11.88
CA LEU A 11 27.79 7.91 10.78
C LEU A 11 27.52 8.90 9.64
N TYR A 12 27.22 10.16 9.99
CA TYR A 12 27.06 11.22 9.01
C TYR A 12 28.37 11.51 8.26
N GLN A 13 29.49 11.60 8.98
CA GLN A 13 30.83 11.80 8.42
C GLN A 13 31.19 10.63 7.48
N ALA A 14 30.96 9.39 7.91
CA ALA A 14 31.24 8.20 7.13
C ALA A 14 30.37 8.17 5.85
N ALA A 15 29.11 8.56 5.95
CA ALA A 15 28.17 8.52 4.82
C ALA A 15 28.43 9.63 3.78
N PHE A 16 28.81 10.84 4.22
CA PHE A 16 28.67 12.02 3.34
C PHE A 16 29.88 12.94 3.26
N LEU A 17 30.91 12.74 4.06
CA LEU A 17 32.09 13.61 4.07
C LEU A 17 33.39 12.88 3.69
N ASN A 18 33.33 11.60 3.42
CA ASN A 18 34.48 10.84 2.94
C ASN A 18 34.47 10.82 1.41
N ASP A 19 35.17 11.74 0.79
CA ASP A 19 35.28 11.86 -0.69
C ASP A 19 35.88 10.62 -1.37
N ALA A 20 36.53 9.73 -0.60
CA ALA A 20 37.10 8.47 -1.07
C ALA A 20 36.17 7.25 -0.86
N ALA A 21 34.97 7.43 -0.26
CA ALA A 21 34.07 6.35 -0.02
C ALA A 21 33.39 5.89 -1.31
N ASP A 22 33.48 4.61 -1.61
CA ASP A 22 32.69 4.04 -2.71
C ASP A 22 31.19 4.02 -2.38
N HIS A 23 30.35 3.81 -3.39
CA HIS A 23 28.89 3.81 -3.24
C HIS A 23 28.39 2.77 -2.21
N LYS A 24 29.13 1.67 -2.01
CA LYS A 24 28.76 0.62 -1.04
C LYS A 24 28.95 1.09 0.39
N HIS A 25 30.03 1.79 0.69
CA HIS A 25 30.27 2.38 2.01
C HIS A 25 29.21 3.42 2.35
N ILE A 26 28.86 4.27 1.40
CA ILE A 26 27.80 5.29 1.61
C ILE A 26 26.45 4.60 1.84
N CYS A 27 26.11 3.59 1.04
CA CYS A 27 24.88 2.82 1.22
C CYS A 27 24.82 2.18 2.62
N GLN A 28 25.90 1.52 3.03
CA GLN A 28 26.02 0.89 4.36
C GLN A 28 25.85 1.91 5.49
N ALA A 29 26.49 3.07 5.39
CA ALA A 29 26.39 4.11 6.41
C ALA A 29 24.97 4.71 6.52
N ILE A 30 24.24 4.86 5.39
CA ILE A 30 22.84 5.26 5.41
C ILE A 30 21.99 4.23 6.14
N VAL A 31 22.20 2.94 5.89
CA VAL A 31 21.47 1.82 6.54
C VAL A 31 21.76 1.80 8.05
N GLU A 32 23.01 1.94 8.45
CA GLU A 32 23.42 1.99 9.86
C GLU A 32 22.80 3.18 10.59
N LEU A 33 22.84 4.38 9.97
CA LEU A 33 22.21 5.57 10.50
C LEU A 33 20.70 5.39 10.71
N ALA A 34 20.01 4.84 9.70
CA ALA A 34 18.58 4.61 9.77
C ALA A 34 18.21 3.60 10.87
N ASN A 35 18.95 2.51 10.97
CA ASN A 35 18.78 1.51 12.03
C ASN A 35 19.03 2.12 13.41
N PHE A 36 20.08 2.91 13.57
CA PHE A 36 20.41 3.55 14.83
C PHE A 36 19.32 4.54 15.28
N VAL A 37 18.83 5.39 14.36
CA VAL A 37 17.74 6.33 14.64
C VAL A 37 16.46 5.59 15.02
N SER A 38 16.13 4.51 14.29
CA SER A 38 14.92 3.73 14.51
C SER A 38 14.97 2.94 15.84
N GLN A 39 16.07 2.25 16.11
CA GLN A 39 16.24 1.42 17.32
C GLN A 39 16.23 2.26 18.61
N ASN A 40 16.82 3.45 18.56
CA ASN A 40 16.90 4.35 19.71
C ASN A 40 15.71 5.33 19.78
N GLN A 41 14.73 5.20 18.87
CA GLN A 41 13.54 6.07 18.79
C GLN A 41 13.90 7.57 18.76
N ILE A 42 15.00 7.91 18.07
CA ILE A 42 15.51 9.28 18.00
C ILE A 42 14.57 10.10 17.13
N THR A 43 14.22 11.29 17.62
CA THR A 43 13.58 12.30 16.79
C THR A 43 14.65 13.27 16.30
N LEU A 44 14.91 13.25 14.99
CA LEU A 44 15.78 14.22 14.36
C LEU A 44 15.08 15.58 14.30
N ASP A 45 15.85 16.65 14.48
CA ASP A 45 15.35 18.00 14.26
C ASP A 45 15.21 18.33 12.77
N GLU A 46 14.43 19.33 12.45
CA GLU A 46 14.11 19.70 11.09
C GLU A 46 15.34 20.05 10.21
N PRO A 47 16.31 20.85 10.68
CA PRO A 47 17.54 21.13 9.94
C PRO A 47 18.35 19.87 9.62
N THR A 48 18.52 18.99 10.61
CA THR A 48 19.26 17.73 10.42
C THR A 48 18.59 16.85 9.35
N VAL A 49 17.25 16.76 9.37
CA VAL A 49 16.50 16.00 8.39
C VAL A 49 16.65 16.60 6.99
N GLU A 50 16.60 17.91 6.85
CA GLU A 50 16.76 18.57 5.55
C GLU A 50 18.15 18.30 4.95
N ILE A 51 19.20 18.43 5.75
CA ILE A 51 20.57 18.13 5.31
C ILE A 51 20.68 16.65 4.90
N LEU A 52 20.16 15.74 5.73
CA LEU A 52 20.20 14.32 5.47
C LEU A 52 19.45 13.95 4.18
N ALA A 53 18.24 14.49 3.99
CA ALA A 53 17.45 14.25 2.79
C ALA A 53 18.17 14.74 1.51
N ARG A 54 18.78 15.93 1.54
CA ARG A 54 19.58 16.45 0.43
C ARG A 54 20.77 15.54 0.12
N LYS A 55 21.52 15.13 1.12
CA LYS A 55 22.70 14.27 0.93
C LYS A 55 22.33 12.90 0.37
N ILE A 56 21.24 12.28 0.86
CA ILE A 56 20.73 11.04 0.29
C ILE A 56 20.28 11.26 -1.16
N ASN A 57 19.61 12.38 -1.46
CA ASN A 57 19.20 12.70 -2.82
C ASN A 57 20.41 12.80 -3.76
N ASP A 58 21.43 13.59 -3.38
CA ASP A 58 22.64 13.77 -4.18
C ASP A 58 23.36 12.45 -4.44
N PHE A 59 23.45 11.59 -3.41
CA PHE A 59 23.99 10.24 -3.54
C PHE A 59 23.18 9.41 -4.54
N LEU A 60 21.84 9.41 -4.43
CA LEU A 60 20.98 8.63 -5.32
C LEU A 60 20.99 9.16 -6.76
N GLU A 61 21.12 10.46 -6.97
CA GLU A 61 21.29 11.04 -8.29
C GLU A 61 22.60 10.58 -8.97
N GLN A 62 23.67 10.53 -8.22
CA GLN A 62 25.00 10.18 -8.73
C GLN A 62 25.19 8.67 -8.85
N CYS A 63 24.81 7.90 -7.83
CA CYS A 63 25.16 6.50 -7.67
C CYS A 63 23.97 5.52 -7.70
N GLY A 64 22.73 6.00 -7.72
CA GLY A 64 21.55 5.14 -7.64
C GLY A 64 21.46 4.08 -8.75
N HIS A 65 22.05 4.34 -9.92
CA HIS A 65 22.13 3.40 -11.02
C HIS A 65 23.16 2.27 -10.81
N LEU A 66 24.14 2.47 -9.92
CA LEU A 66 25.18 1.49 -9.58
C LEU A 66 24.73 0.50 -8.49
N LEU A 67 23.66 0.83 -7.76
CA LEU A 67 23.17 0.01 -6.66
C LEU A 67 22.60 -1.33 -7.17
N ASP A 68 22.94 -2.40 -6.48
CA ASP A 68 22.32 -3.71 -6.71
C ASP A 68 20.90 -3.78 -6.11
N VAL A 69 20.23 -4.93 -6.27
CA VAL A 69 18.86 -5.14 -5.80
C VAL A 69 18.75 -5.01 -4.27
N SER A 70 19.71 -5.57 -3.52
CA SER A 70 19.74 -5.54 -2.07
C SER A 70 19.98 -4.12 -1.54
N GLU A 71 20.89 -3.40 -2.17
CA GLU A 71 21.22 -2.00 -1.83
C GLU A 71 20.03 -1.07 -2.10
N LYS A 72 19.37 -1.20 -3.26
CA LYS A 72 18.16 -0.42 -3.59
C LYS A 72 17.06 -0.62 -2.56
N TYR A 73 16.79 -1.89 -2.22
CA TYR A 73 15.80 -2.22 -1.21
C TYR A 73 16.17 -1.65 0.17
N SER A 74 17.45 -1.81 0.56
CA SER A 74 17.97 -1.31 1.85
C SER A 74 17.84 0.21 1.96
N ILE A 75 18.11 0.95 0.89
CA ILE A 75 17.92 2.41 0.86
C ILE A 75 16.44 2.78 1.00
N ILE A 76 15.53 2.16 0.24
CA ILE A 76 14.09 2.44 0.36
C ILE A 76 13.63 2.20 1.81
N ARG A 77 14.03 1.08 2.41
CA ARG A 77 13.75 0.75 3.80
C ARG A 77 14.31 1.78 4.77
N SER A 78 15.56 2.20 4.57
CA SER A 78 16.25 3.18 5.43
C SER A 78 15.57 4.54 5.39
N VAL A 79 15.19 5.01 4.20
CA VAL A 79 14.44 6.26 4.07
C VAL A 79 13.10 6.17 4.79
N GLN A 80 12.39 5.05 4.67
CA GLN A 80 11.14 4.83 5.40
C GLN A 80 11.34 4.84 6.93
N GLN A 81 12.42 4.26 7.43
CA GLN A 81 12.78 4.29 8.85
C GLN A 81 13.13 5.71 9.34
N LEU A 82 13.92 6.47 8.55
CA LEU A 82 14.28 7.84 8.85
C LEU A 82 13.10 8.80 8.78
N TYR A 83 12.18 8.54 7.84
CA TYR A 83 10.95 9.31 7.69
C TYR A 83 10.09 9.27 8.98
N GLY A 84 10.05 8.14 9.65
CA GLY A 84 9.48 7.94 10.97
C GLY A 84 8.03 8.37 11.10
N LYS A 85 7.58 8.51 12.38
CA LYS A 85 6.18 8.81 12.73
C LYS A 85 5.78 10.28 12.46
N LYS A 86 6.72 11.20 12.23
CA LYS A 86 6.45 12.65 12.19
C LYS A 86 6.20 13.24 10.79
N ARG A 87 6.11 12.42 9.72
CA ARG A 87 5.75 12.87 8.36
C ARG A 87 6.54 14.13 7.96
N GLN A 88 7.85 14.00 7.82
CA GLN A 88 8.73 15.14 7.60
C GLN A 88 8.72 15.53 6.12
N LYS A 89 8.18 16.71 5.81
CA LYS A 89 8.06 17.27 4.45
C LYS A 89 9.40 17.36 3.69
N GLN A 90 10.51 17.43 4.42
CA GLN A 90 11.87 17.51 3.87
C GLN A 90 12.23 16.29 3.01
N PHE A 91 11.65 15.13 3.28
CA PHE A 91 11.89 13.94 2.47
C PHE A 91 11.22 13.96 1.08
N LYS A 92 10.39 14.98 0.79
CA LYS A 92 9.75 15.16 -0.54
C LYS A 92 10.77 15.14 -1.68
N ILE A 93 11.96 15.70 -1.45
CA ILE A 93 13.05 15.74 -2.44
C ILE A 93 13.47 14.33 -2.88
N LEU A 94 13.31 13.31 -2.04
CA LEU A 94 13.71 11.93 -2.32
C LEU A 94 12.70 11.16 -3.19
N VAL A 95 11.45 11.62 -3.27
CA VAL A 95 10.38 10.89 -3.95
C VAL A 95 10.75 10.50 -5.40
N PRO A 96 11.31 11.39 -6.24
CA PRO A 96 11.68 11.02 -7.61
C PRO A 96 12.73 9.90 -7.67
N GLN A 97 13.72 9.92 -6.77
CA GLN A 97 14.78 8.91 -6.75
C GLN A 97 14.27 7.58 -6.21
N LEU A 98 13.44 7.60 -5.16
CA LEU A 98 12.81 6.38 -4.62
C LEU A 98 11.91 5.71 -5.64
N ILE A 99 11.17 6.48 -6.44
CA ILE A 99 10.40 5.96 -7.57
C ILE A 99 11.31 5.27 -8.59
N LYS A 100 12.46 5.89 -8.96
CA LYS A 100 13.42 5.26 -9.88
C LYS A 100 13.97 3.95 -9.33
N LEU A 101 14.35 3.93 -8.05
CA LEU A 101 14.82 2.71 -7.39
C LEU A 101 13.74 1.62 -7.39
N PHE A 102 12.51 1.98 -7.03
CA PHE A 102 11.38 1.05 -7.02
C PHE A 102 11.09 0.48 -8.42
N LYS A 103 11.03 1.33 -9.45
CA LYS A 103 10.82 0.88 -10.84
C LYS A 103 11.93 -0.07 -11.29
N SER A 104 13.16 0.21 -10.91
CA SER A 104 14.29 -0.68 -11.18
C SER A 104 14.15 -2.02 -10.47
N LEU A 105 13.76 -2.03 -9.17
CA LEU A 105 13.45 -3.25 -8.43
C LEU A 105 12.29 -4.01 -9.08
N ALA A 106 11.18 -3.35 -9.32
CA ALA A 106 10.00 -3.95 -9.93
C ALA A 106 10.26 -4.49 -11.35
N SER A 107 11.35 -4.10 -12.01
CA SER A 107 11.75 -4.62 -13.32
C SER A 107 12.56 -5.91 -13.24
N ASP A 108 13.05 -6.29 -12.07
CA ASP A 108 13.80 -7.53 -11.87
C ASP A 108 12.87 -8.73 -11.71
N ASN A 109 13.01 -9.71 -12.61
CA ASN A 109 12.19 -10.92 -12.61
C ASN A 109 12.55 -11.89 -11.47
N ASN A 110 13.74 -11.76 -10.89
CA ASN A 110 14.22 -12.61 -9.80
C ASN A 110 13.96 -11.99 -8.41
N LEU A 111 13.39 -10.78 -8.35
CA LEU A 111 13.08 -10.13 -7.09
C LEU A 111 12.06 -10.98 -6.30
N PRO A 112 12.32 -11.32 -5.03
CA PRO A 112 11.32 -11.97 -4.19
C PRO A 112 10.07 -11.10 -4.03
N GLU A 113 8.89 -11.72 -4.11
CA GLU A 113 7.59 -11.03 -4.06
C GLU A 113 7.41 -10.22 -2.78
N GLU A 114 7.88 -10.71 -1.65
CA GLU A 114 7.83 -10.01 -0.37
C GLU A 114 8.64 -8.70 -0.40
N ILE A 115 9.82 -8.72 -1.02
CA ILE A 115 10.66 -7.52 -1.19
C ILE A 115 9.96 -6.50 -2.09
N ALA A 116 9.38 -6.94 -3.19
CA ALA A 116 8.62 -6.08 -4.10
C ALA A 116 7.41 -5.44 -3.40
N SER A 117 6.66 -6.23 -2.62
CA SER A 117 5.50 -5.75 -1.85
C SER A 117 5.89 -4.70 -0.81
N ASN A 118 6.93 -4.97 -0.03
CA ASN A 118 7.40 -4.05 0.99
C ASN A 118 7.92 -2.74 0.37
N ALA A 119 8.71 -2.84 -0.69
CA ALA A 119 9.20 -1.66 -1.41
C ALA A 119 8.05 -0.83 -1.99
N TYR A 120 7.05 -1.49 -2.57
CA TYR A 120 5.82 -0.84 -3.03
C TYR A 120 5.15 -0.05 -1.91
N ASP A 121 4.83 -0.72 -0.78
CA ASP A 121 4.08 -0.11 0.32
C ASP A 121 4.82 1.08 0.94
N TRP A 122 6.15 1.01 1.04
CA TRP A 122 6.96 2.11 1.59
C TRP A 122 7.04 3.30 0.63
N VAL A 123 7.32 3.05 -0.65
CA VAL A 123 7.38 4.14 -1.65
C VAL A 123 6.00 4.77 -1.84
N PHE A 124 4.94 3.96 -1.87
CA PHE A 124 3.57 4.44 -1.90
C PHE A 124 3.26 5.37 -0.71
N ALA A 125 3.57 4.93 0.51
CA ALA A 125 3.32 5.72 1.71
C ALA A 125 4.08 7.05 1.71
N LEU A 126 5.35 7.04 1.27
CA LEU A 126 6.17 8.24 1.15
C LEU A 126 5.61 9.21 0.10
N CYS A 127 5.26 8.72 -1.09
CA CYS A 127 4.64 9.54 -2.12
C CYS A 127 3.34 10.15 -1.64
N TRP A 128 2.48 9.34 -1.06
CA TRP A 128 1.18 9.78 -0.56
C TRP A 128 1.26 10.88 0.49
N GLN A 129 2.20 10.79 1.41
CA GLN A 129 2.31 11.72 2.53
C GLN A 129 3.02 13.02 2.18
N GLN A 130 3.76 13.08 1.06
CA GLN A 130 4.59 14.21 0.67
C GLN A 130 3.92 15.16 -0.34
N MET A 131 2.69 14.89 -0.72
CA MET A 131 2.09 15.59 -1.84
C MET A 131 1.11 16.69 -1.43
N ASP A 132 1.24 17.84 -2.08
CA ASP A 132 0.41 19.01 -1.86
C ASP A 132 -0.83 19.00 -2.75
N ASN A 133 -0.80 18.28 -3.89
CA ASN A 133 -1.87 18.18 -4.86
C ASN A 133 -2.33 16.73 -5.02
N PHE A 134 -3.58 16.49 -4.74
CA PHE A 134 -4.21 15.18 -4.77
C PHE A 134 -4.23 14.55 -6.17
N HIS A 135 -4.56 15.33 -7.20
CA HIS A 135 -4.66 14.84 -8.58
C HIS A 135 -3.30 14.37 -9.10
N ASP A 136 -2.29 15.23 -9.01
CA ASP A 136 -0.94 14.95 -9.50
C ASP A 136 -0.30 13.77 -8.73
N THR A 137 -0.58 13.69 -7.42
CA THR A 137 -0.15 12.57 -6.59
C THR A 137 -0.70 11.25 -7.09
N SER A 138 -1.99 11.21 -7.34
CA SER A 138 -2.65 9.98 -7.74
C SER A 138 -2.18 9.51 -9.11
N LEU A 139 -1.96 10.43 -10.07
CA LEU A 139 -1.37 10.11 -11.37
C LEU A 139 0.07 9.58 -11.21
N LEU A 140 0.89 10.26 -10.42
CA LEU A 140 2.26 9.85 -10.14
C LEU A 140 2.31 8.44 -9.53
N ILE A 141 1.47 8.17 -8.54
CA ILE A 141 1.38 6.85 -7.89
C ILE A 141 0.92 5.79 -8.89
N LYS A 142 -0.13 6.08 -9.66
CA LYS A 142 -0.63 5.16 -10.69
C LYS A 142 0.47 4.73 -11.65
N GLU A 143 1.11 5.69 -12.31
CA GLU A 143 2.03 5.44 -13.42
C GLU A 143 3.40 4.92 -12.94
N ASN A 144 3.81 5.29 -11.74
CA ASN A 144 5.16 5.03 -11.28
C ASN A 144 5.27 4.00 -10.15
N ILE A 145 4.17 3.61 -9.53
CA ILE A 145 4.16 2.65 -8.44
C ILE A 145 3.19 1.50 -8.72
N VAL A 146 1.92 1.80 -9.00
CA VAL A 146 0.88 0.77 -9.19
C VAL A 146 1.13 -0.03 -10.47
N GLU A 147 1.29 0.63 -11.61
CA GLU A 147 1.51 -0.05 -12.90
C GLU A 147 2.81 -0.88 -12.92
N PRO A 148 3.98 -0.37 -12.47
CA PRO A 148 5.18 -1.19 -12.36
C PRO A 148 5.03 -2.42 -11.48
N TYR A 149 4.34 -2.30 -10.34
CA TYR A 149 4.08 -3.43 -9.44
C TYR A 149 3.10 -4.44 -10.05
N SER A 150 2.02 -3.96 -10.67
CA SER A 150 1.07 -4.81 -11.38
C SER A 150 1.77 -5.62 -12.49
N ASN A 151 2.62 -4.96 -13.29
CA ASN A 151 3.41 -5.59 -14.34
C ASN A 151 4.44 -6.59 -13.77
N TYR A 152 5.03 -6.29 -12.61
CA TYR A 152 5.90 -7.23 -11.91
C TYR A 152 5.13 -8.51 -11.52
N LEU A 153 3.95 -8.39 -10.92
CA LEU A 153 3.12 -9.54 -10.55
C LEU A 153 2.75 -10.39 -11.77
N ASP A 154 2.47 -9.77 -12.92
CA ASP A 154 2.19 -10.49 -14.16
C ASP A 154 3.41 -11.29 -14.65
N ARG A 155 4.61 -10.69 -14.58
CA ARG A 155 5.84 -11.36 -15.02
C ARG A 155 6.23 -12.55 -14.15
N ILE A 156 6.08 -12.46 -12.83
CA ILE A 156 6.33 -13.61 -11.92
C ILE A 156 5.23 -14.67 -12.00
N ARG A 157 4.27 -14.49 -12.93
CA ARG A 157 3.12 -15.37 -13.10
C ARG A 157 2.32 -15.53 -11.80
N PHE A 158 2.13 -14.43 -11.11
CA PHE A 158 1.18 -14.35 -10.01
C PHE A 158 -0.22 -14.61 -10.58
N ARG A 159 -0.55 -15.89 -10.82
CA ARG A 159 -1.75 -16.28 -11.55
C ARG A 159 -2.94 -16.35 -10.61
N PRO A 160 -4.02 -15.67 -10.96
CA PRO A 160 -5.31 -15.96 -10.37
C PRO A 160 -5.74 -17.37 -10.85
N GLN A 161 -6.11 -18.23 -9.92
CA GLN A 161 -7.01 -19.32 -10.24
C GLN A 161 -8.40 -18.70 -10.31
N THR A 162 -8.89 -18.49 -11.51
CA THR A 162 -10.17 -17.84 -11.76
C THR A 162 -11.32 -18.68 -11.23
N THR A 163 -11.98 -18.22 -10.20
CA THR A 163 -13.33 -18.63 -9.85
C THR A 163 -14.31 -17.76 -10.67
N THR A 164 -14.64 -18.22 -11.88
CA THR A 164 -15.50 -17.45 -12.81
C THR A 164 -16.96 -17.87 -12.78
N LYS A 165 -17.36 -18.69 -11.80
CA LYS A 165 -18.74 -19.14 -11.71
C LYS A 165 -19.56 -18.16 -10.87
N ILE A 166 -20.45 -17.43 -11.53
CA ILE A 166 -21.52 -16.70 -10.87
C ILE A 166 -22.31 -17.72 -10.03
N SER A 167 -22.60 -17.37 -8.80
CA SER A 167 -23.40 -18.19 -7.90
C SER A 167 -24.75 -18.51 -8.54
N GLN A 168 -25.19 -19.76 -8.42
CA GLN A 168 -26.57 -20.14 -8.77
C GLN A 168 -27.57 -19.79 -7.64
N SER A 169 -27.10 -19.10 -6.61
CA SER A 169 -27.95 -18.63 -5.51
C SER A 169 -28.99 -17.63 -6.01
N LYS A 170 -30.16 -17.62 -5.38
CA LYS A 170 -31.15 -16.57 -5.59
C LYS A 170 -30.72 -15.20 -5.05
N LYS A 171 -29.70 -15.17 -4.17
CA LYS A 171 -29.17 -13.96 -3.55
C LYS A 171 -27.84 -13.56 -4.17
N ILE A 172 -27.66 -12.28 -4.43
CA ILE A 172 -26.38 -11.69 -4.83
C ILE A 172 -25.49 -11.57 -3.59
N LYS A 173 -24.29 -12.12 -3.64
CA LYS A 173 -23.33 -12.11 -2.54
C LYS A 173 -22.27 -11.04 -2.76
N ILE A 174 -22.30 -10.00 -1.96
CA ILE A 174 -21.38 -8.86 -2.02
C ILE A 174 -20.38 -8.97 -0.88
N CYS A 175 -19.09 -8.97 -1.19
CA CYS A 175 -18.00 -8.98 -0.22
C CYS A 175 -17.28 -7.63 -0.18
N TYR A 176 -17.22 -7.02 0.99
CA TYR A 176 -16.33 -5.91 1.29
C TYR A 176 -15.02 -6.46 1.85
N LEU A 177 -13.94 -6.35 1.08
CA LEU A 177 -12.60 -6.77 1.49
C LEU A 177 -11.81 -5.55 1.94
N ILE A 178 -11.53 -5.46 3.24
CA ILE A 178 -10.92 -4.29 3.86
C ILE A 178 -9.71 -4.66 4.70
N GLN A 179 -8.74 -3.75 4.81
CA GLN A 179 -7.56 -3.98 5.64
C GLN A 179 -7.80 -3.58 7.09
N HIS A 180 -8.43 -2.43 7.32
CA HIS A 180 -8.72 -1.93 8.67
C HIS A 180 -10.19 -1.58 8.79
N PHE A 181 -10.88 -2.21 9.72
CA PHE A 181 -12.26 -1.88 10.03
C PHE A 181 -12.33 -1.02 11.28
N SER A 182 -12.38 0.30 11.09
CA SER A 182 -12.49 1.28 12.18
C SER A 182 -13.24 2.50 11.68
N VAL A 183 -14.06 3.09 12.55
CA VAL A 183 -14.74 4.38 12.32
C VAL A 183 -14.09 5.53 13.09
N SER A 184 -13.14 5.21 13.97
CA SER A 184 -12.41 6.18 14.76
C SER A 184 -11.24 6.80 13.99
N GLY A 185 -10.83 8.01 14.39
CA GLY A 185 -9.63 8.66 13.88
C GLY A 185 -9.68 9.00 12.38
N SER A 186 -8.57 8.79 11.68
CA SER A 186 -8.36 9.17 10.29
C SER A 186 -8.81 8.12 9.25
N TYR A 187 -9.42 7.03 9.68
CA TYR A 187 -9.82 5.93 8.78
C TYR A 187 -11.11 6.27 8.01
N ALA A 188 -11.00 7.16 7.00
CA ALA A 188 -12.12 7.54 6.15
C ALA A 188 -12.77 6.33 5.46
N ASN A 189 -11.96 5.37 5.04
CA ASN A 189 -12.41 4.17 4.35
C ASN A 189 -13.28 3.28 5.25
N GLY A 190 -12.87 3.08 6.50
CA GLY A 190 -13.66 2.32 7.47
C GLY A 190 -15.04 2.94 7.70
N ARG A 191 -15.11 4.30 7.78
CA ARG A 191 -16.39 5.02 7.89
C ARG A 191 -17.26 4.84 6.66
N ALA A 192 -16.66 4.89 5.45
CA ALA A 192 -17.38 4.70 4.21
C ALA A 192 -17.99 3.29 4.13
N ILE A 193 -17.21 2.26 4.41
CA ILE A 193 -17.69 0.87 4.45
C ILE A 193 -18.76 0.69 5.52
N TYR A 194 -18.56 1.23 6.72
CA TYR A 194 -19.57 1.15 7.78
C TYR A 194 -20.90 1.79 7.35
N SER A 195 -20.86 2.95 6.68
CA SER A 195 -22.06 3.61 6.15
C SER A 195 -22.75 2.78 5.06
N LEU A 196 -21.98 2.10 4.20
CA LEU A 196 -22.52 1.19 3.19
C LEU A 196 -23.21 -0.01 3.85
N LEU A 197 -22.59 -0.60 4.88
CA LEU A 197 -23.20 -1.70 5.64
C LEU A 197 -24.50 -1.27 6.32
N GLN A 198 -24.53 -0.07 6.92
CA GLN A 198 -25.76 0.51 7.47
C GLN A 198 -26.83 0.71 6.39
N GLY A 199 -26.44 1.21 5.22
CA GLY A 199 -27.35 1.38 4.08
C GLY A 199 -27.99 0.06 3.63
N HIS A 200 -27.19 -1.01 3.54
CA HIS A 200 -27.71 -2.35 3.23
C HIS A 200 -28.65 -2.87 4.32
N PHE A 201 -28.31 -2.66 5.59
CA PHE A 201 -29.16 -3.04 6.72
C PHE A 201 -30.52 -2.33 6.70
N LEU A 202 -30.50 -1.01 6.49
CA LEU A 202 -31.72 -0.18 6.48
C LEU A 202 -32.62 -0.52 5.29
N ASN A 203 -32.05 -0.84 4.13
CA ASN A 203 -32.82 -1.19 2.92
C ASN A 203 -33.28 -2.66 2.93
N ASN A 204 -32.72 -3.49 3.82
CA ASN A 204 -33.10 -4.89 4.08
C ASN A 204 -33.52 -5.68 2.83
N SER A 205 -32.69 -5.64 1.78
CA SER A 205 -32.96 -6.39 0.56
C SER A 205 -32.79 -7.89 0.83
N GLU A 206 -33.87 -8.65 0.67
CA GLU A 206 -33.85 -10.11 0.79
C GLU A 206 -33.00 -10.79 -0.30
N ASP A 207 -32.72 -10.06 -1.38
CA ASP A 207 -31.97 -10.54 -2.55
C ASP A 207 -30.46 -10.37 -2.40
N ILE A 208 -29.97 -9.76 -1.31
CA ILE A 208 -28.55 -9.48 -1.10
C ILE A 208 -28.07 -10.14 0.21
N GLU A 209 -26.93 -10.78 0.13
CA GLU A 209 -26.15 -11.28 1.29
C GLU A 209 -24.80 -10.57 1.35
N ILE A 210 -24.46 -10.00 2.48
CA ILE A 210 -23.26 -9.18 2.66
C ILE A 210 -22.18 -9.95 3.41
N TYR A 211 -20.96 -9.92 2.88
CA TYR A 211 -19.77 -10.44 3.52
C TYR A 211 -18.83 -9.29 3.85
N LEU A 212 -18.26 -9.30 5.05
CA LEU A 212 -17.21 -8.39 5.48
C LEU A 212 -15.94 -9.20 5.76
N TYR A 213 -14.96 -9.09 4.87
CA TYR A 213 -13.66 -9.74 5.00
C TYR A 213 -12.65 -8.72 5.52
N ILE A 214 -12.13 -8.97 6.71
CA ILE A 214 -11.18 -8.09 7.40
C ILE A 214 -9.79 -8.74 7.35
N THR A 215 -8.82 -8.07 6.75
CA THR A 215 -7.47 -8.63 6.55
C THR A 215 -6.42 -8.08 7.52
N GLY A 216 -6.74 -7.05 8.28
CA GLY A 216 -5.87 -6.41 9.28
C GLY A 216 -6.64 -6.00 10.51
N ALA A 217 -6.26 -4.89 11.13
CA ALA A 217 -6.80 -4.50 12.43
C ALA A 217 -8.30 -4.13 12.42
N THR A 218 -8.98 -4.51 13.47
CA THR A 218 -10.41 -4.27 13.67
C THR A 218 -10.67 -3.47 14.94
N GLU A 219 -11.53 -2.48 14.84
CA GLU A 219 -12.09 -1.82 16.04
C GLU A 219 -13.17 -2.74 16.65
N ILE A 220 -12.79 -3.43 17.71
CA ILE A 220 -13.62 -4.47 18.35
C ILE A 220 -14.99 -3.94 18.76
N SER A 221 -15.09 -2.67 19.17
CA SER A 221 -16.35 -2.04 19.57
C SER A 221 -17.43 -2.00 18.48
N LEU A 222 -17.04 -2.07 17.20
CA LEU A 222 -17.96 -2.04 16.06
C LEU A 222 -18.52 -3.42 15.69
N LEU A 223 -17.80 -4.48 16.01
CA LEU A 223 -18.18 -5.83 15.61
C LEU A 223 -19.57 -6.25 16.11
N PRO A 224 -19.96 -6.00 17.40
CA PRO A 224 -21.29 -6.37 17.87
C PRO A 224 -22.40 -5.71 17.07
N THR A 225 -22.24 -4.43 16.71
CA THR A 225 -23.22 -3.69 15.89
C THR A 225 -23.34 -4.30 14.50
N VAL A 226 -22.21 -4.58 13.83
CA VAL A 226 -22.23 -5.18 12.49
C VAL A 226 -22.77 -6.61 12.52
N LEU A 227 -22.41 -7.40 13.54
CA LEU A 227 -22.92 -8.77 13.70
C LEU A 227 -24.41 -8.81 14.02
N SER A 228 -25.00 -7.72 14.54
CA SER A 228 -26.44 -7.62 14.74
C SER A 228 -27.22 -7.43 13.44
N TYR A 229 -26.54 -7.13 12.32
CA TYR A 229 -27.18 -7.03 11.01
C TYR A 229 -27.43 -8.45 10.47
N ASN A 230 -28.68 -8.83 10.34
CA ASN A 230 -29.11 -10.20 10.00
C ASN A 230 -28.58 -10.76 8.69
N ASN A 231 -28.12 -9.88 7.78
CA ASN A 231 -27.65 -10.23 6.46
C ASN A 231 -26.14 -10.03 6.28
N VAL A 232 -25.37 -9.78 7.34
CA VAL A 232 -23.92 -9.55 7.28
C VAL A 232 -23.14 -10.71 7.90
N ILE A 233 -22.25 -11.30 7.11
CA ILE A 233 -21.35 -12.39 7.53
C ILE A 233 -19.93 -11.84 7.63
N VAL A 234 -19.34 -11.87 8.83
CA VAL A 234 -17.98 -11.38 9.06
C VAL A 234 -16.97 -12.52 9.01
N ARG A 235 -15.87 -12.30 8.27
CA ARG A 235 -14.70 -13.17 8.19
C ARG A 235 -13.46 -12.39 8.59
N ASN A 236 -12.77 -12.78 9.65
CA ASN A 236 -11.55 -12.13 10.12
C ASN A 236 -10.31 -12.95 9.75
N PHE A 237 -9.36 -12.31 9.03
CA PHE A 237 -8.09 -12.89 8.59
C PHE A 237 -6.89 -12.20 9.24
N GLU A 238 -7.10 -11.39 10.28
CA GLU A 238 -6.05 -10.60 10.94
C GLU A 238 -4.86 -11.45 11.43
N ASN A 239 -5.17 -12.63 12.02
CA ASN A 239 -4.17 -13.48 12.66
C ASN A 239 -3.25 -14.26 11.70
N HIS A 240 -3.33 -14.01 10.39
CA HIS A 240 -2.45 -14.64 9.43
C HIS A 240 -1.27 -13.71 9.12
N SER A 241 -0.08 -14.05 9.62
CA SER A 241 1.14 -13.25 9.50
C SER A 241 1.76 -13.28 8.11
N ASN A 242 1.65 -14.43 7.41
CA ASN A 242 2.20 -14.60 6.07
C ASN A 242 1.21 -14.10 5.00
N SER A 243 1.65 -13.16 4.16
CA SER A 243 0.80 -12.54 3.14
C SER A 243 0.28 -13.53 2.09
N SER A 244 1.11 -14.50 1.71
CA SER A 244 0.75 -15.52 0.71
C SER A 244 -0.24 -16.55 1.27
N GLU A 245 -0.06 -16.99 2.52
CA GLU A 245 -1.01 -17.87 3.22
C GLU A 245 -2.35 -17.16 3.45
N LYS A 246 -2.32 -15.89 3.83
CA LYS A 246 -3.50 -15.06 3.99
C LYS A 246 -4.30 -14.97 2.71
N LEU A 247 -3.64 -14.68 1.58
CA LEU A 247 -4.27 -14.63 0.27
C LEU A 247 -4.93 -15.97 -0.11
N GLU A 248 -4.19 -17.07 0.05
CA GLU A 248 -4.71 -18.41 -0.29
C GLU A 248 -5.92 -18.79 0.58
N LYS A 249 -5.91 -18.40 1.85
CA LYS A 249 -7.04 -18.62 2.75
C LYS A 249 -8.25 -17.77 2.35
N ILE A 250 -8.04 -16.50 2.03
CA ILE A 250 -9.10 -15.61 1.55
C ILE A 250 -9.71 -16.18 0.28
N ARG A 251 -8.87 -16.64 -0.67
CA ARG A 251 -9.32 -17.26 -1.92
C ARG A 251 -10.23 -18.46 -1.65
N LYS A 252 -9.79 -19.42 -0.82
CA LYS A 252 -10.59 -20.61 -0.46
C LYS A 252 -11.91 -20.25 0.21
N VAL A 253 -11.92 -19.23 1.05
CA VAL A 253 -13.12 -18.78 1.74
C VAL A 253 -14.06 -18.07 0.76
N ALA A 254 -13.55 -17.21 -0.13
CA ALA A 254 -14.34 -16.54 -1.15
C ALA A 254 -15.01 -17.53 -2.12
N GLU A 255 -14.27 -18.59 -2.50
CA GLU A 255 -14.80 -19.69 -3.31
C GLU A 255 -15.91 -20.47 -2.58
N LYS A 256 -15.68 -20.81 -1.29
CA LYS A 256 -16.69 -21.49 -0.45
C LYS A 256 -17.93 -20.63 -0.23
N ASP A 257 -17.74 -19.34 0.04
CA ASP A 257 -18.84 -18.39 0.25
C ASP A 257 -19.53 -18.03 -1.09
N GLN A 258 -18.93 -18.37 -2.22
CA GLN A 258 -19.46 -18.10 -3.58
C GLN A 258 -19.73 -16.61 -3.80
N ILE A 259 -18.73 -15.77 -3.55
CA ILE A 259 -18.84 -14.33 -3.69
C ILE A 259 -19.06 -13.95 -5.15
N ASP A 260 -20.10 -13.18 -5.45
CA ASP A 260 -20.41 -12.66 -6.79
C ASP A 260 -19.71 -11.34 -7.07
N ILE A 261 -19.67 -10.44 -6.08
CA ILE A 261 -19.10 -9.11 -6.20
C ILE A 261 -18.12 -8.88 -5.07
N LEU A 262 -16.86 -8.57 -5.41
CA LEU A 262 -15.85 -8.12 -4.46
C LEU A 262 -15.68 -6.60 -4.56
N ILE A 263 -15.74 -5.92 -3.42
CA ILE A 263 -15.47 -4.49 -3.30
C ILE A 263 -14.26 -4.32 -2.40
N THR A 264 -13.20 -3.67 -2.88
CA THR A 264 -12.01 -3.33 -2.08
C THR A 264 -11.67 -1.86 -2.21
N GLU A 265 -10.95 -1.33 -1.23
CA GLU A 265 -10.84 0.12 -1.01
C GLU A 265 -9.43 0.69 -0.95
N MET A 266 -8.37 -0.12 -0.96
CA MET A 266 -7.02 0.36 -0.62
C MET A 266 -5.98 0.09 -1.69
N TYR A 267 -4.91 0.93 -1.67
CA TYR A 267 -3.80 0.90 -2.62
C TYR A 267 -2.60 0.06 -2.18
N PHE A 268 -2.67 -0.65 -1.06
CA PHE A 268 -1.56 -1.48 -0.60
C PHE A 268 -1.28 -2.64 -1.56
N SER A 269 -0.03 -3.08 -1.57
CA SER A 269 0.42 -4.21 -2.38
C SER A 269 -0.48 -5.44 -2.23
N SER A 270 -0.96 -5.70 -1.01
CA SER A 270 -1.88 -6.80 -0.71
C SER A 270 -3.21 -6.68 -1.47
N ASN A 271 -3.78 -5.48 -1.58
CA ASN A 271 -5.04 -5.28 -2.29
C ASN A 271 -4.90 -5.49 -3.79
N ILE A 272 -3.76 -5.07 -4.37
CA ILE A 272 -3.45 -5.37 -5.78
C ILE A 272 -3.36 -6.89 -5.98
N LYS A 273 -2.72 -7.62 -5.07
CA LYS A 273 -2.66 -9.08 -5.11
C LYS A 273 -4.03 -9.74 -5.01
N TYR A 274 -4.91 -9.24 -4.14
CA TYR A 274 -6.29 -9.74 -4.02
C TYR A 274 -7.07 -9.54 -5.32
N LEU A 275 -7.00 -8.36 -5.90
CA LEU A 275 -7.64 -8.08 -7.19
C LEU A 275 -7.04 -8.93 -8.31
N LYS A 276 -5.71 -9.03 -8.41
CA LYS A 276 -5.01 -9.90 -9.36
C LYS A 276 -5.39 -11.38 -9.23
N SER A 277 -5.74 -11.82 -8.02
CA SER A 277 -6.19 -13.20 -7.76
C SER A 277 -7.62 -13.47 -8.19
N ARG A 278 -8.34 -12.49 -8.70
CA ARG A 278 -9.72 -12.60 -9.19
C ARG A 278 -10.62 -13.37 -8.21
N LEU A 279 -10.78 -12.83 -7.00
CA LEU A 279 -11.49 -13.47 -5.90
C LEU A 279 -13.01 -13.57 -6.13
N ALA A 280 -13.56 -12.82 -7.07
CA ALA A 280 -14.96 -12.84 -7.46
C ALA A 280 -15.12 -12.59 -8.97
N PRO A 281 -16.25 -13.04 -9.58
CA PRO A 281 -16.58 -12.77 -10.99
C PRO A 281 -16.60 -11.28 -11.32
N VAL A 282 -17.09 -10.44 -10.41
CA VAL A 282 -17.10 -8.99 -10.53
C VAL A 282 -16.24 -8.38 -9.42
N GLN A 283 -15.30 -7.55 -9.79
CA GLN A 283 -14.43 -6.85 -8.84
C GLN A 283 -14.56 -5.34 -9.01
N MET A 284 -14.82 -4.68 -7.89
CA MET A 284 -15.02 -3.24 -7.84
C MET A 284 -14.00 -2.59 -6.92
N TYR A 285 -13.55 -1.41 -7.30
CA TYR A 285 -12.71 -0.57 -6.47
C TYR A 285 -13.52 0.59 -5.91
N LEU A 286 -13.56 0.71 -4.57
CA LEU A 286 -14.19 1.82 -3.87
C LEU A 286 -13.16 2.93 -3.66
N SER A 287 -13.34 4.03 -4.39
CA SER A 287 -12.46 5.19 -4.25
C SER A 287 -12.96 6.11 -3.15
N CYS A 288 -12.34 6.04 -1.99
CA CYS A 288 -12.59 6.94 -0.87
C CYS A 288 -11.75 8.23 -0.97
N GLY A 289 -11.77 8.87 -2.13
CA GLY A 289 -11.02 10.10 -2.37
C GLY A 289 -9.74 9.94 -3.20
N PHE A 290 -9.56 8.80 -3.89
CA PHE A 290 -8.38 8.52 -4.70
C PHE A 290 -8.71 8.35 -6.18
N ILE A 291 -7.76 8.63 -7.07
CA ILE A 291 -7.89 8.25 -8.48
C ILE A 291 -8.04 6.74 -8.60
N PRO A 292 -8.92 6.27 -9.49
CA PRO A 292 -9.16 4.85 -9.67
C PRO A 292 -7.89 4.07 -9.94
N LEU A 293 -7.73 2.93 -9.26
CA LEU A 293 -6.75 1.90 -9.59
C LEU A 293 -7.05 1.37 -11.00
N THR A 294 -6.27 1.75 -11.98
CA THR A 294 -6.45 1.27 -13.35
C THR A 294 -5.63 0.00 -13.58
N ILE A 295 -6.04 -1.08 -12.94
CA ILE A 295 -5.53 -2.42 -13.26
C ILE A 295 -6.63 -3.20 -13.98
N PRO A 296 -6.28 -4.12 -14.92
CA PRO A 296 -7.26 -4.83 -15.75
C PRO A 296 -8.28 -5.65 -14.96
N GLU A 297 -7.94 -6.05 -13.74
CA GLU A 297 -8.77 -6.86 -12.88
C GLU A 297 -9.89 -6.09 -12.16
N VAL A 298 -9.94 -4.76 -12.27
CA VAL A 298 -11.03 -3.94 -11.75
C VAL A 298 -12.07 -3.72 -12.84
N ASP A 299 -13.26 -4.29 -12.64
CA ASP A 299 -14.35 -4.19 -13.61
C ASP A 299 -15.12 -2.86 -13.48
N TYR A 300 -15.29 -2.35 -12.25
CA TYR A 300 -16.05 -1.14 -11.96
C TYR A 300 -15.42 -0.32 -10.85
N TYR A 301 -15.72 0.99 -10.87
CA TYR A 301 -15.31 1.93 -9.85
C TYR A 301 -16.52 2.50 -9.14
N LEU A 302 -16.49 2.46 -7.80
CA LEU A 302 -17.45 3.14 -6.95
C LEU A 302 -16.81 4.46 -6.50
N LEU A 303 -17.34 5.57 -6.99
CA LEU A 303 -16.83 6.92 -6.70
C LEU A 303 -17.86 7.68 -5.88
N PHE A 304 -17.41 8.45 -4.89
CA PHE A 304 -18.29 9.42 -4.23
C PHE A 304 -18.55 10.62 -5.17
N ASN A 305 -19.77 11.15 -5.18
CA ASN A 305 -20.24 12.18 -6.12
C ASN A 305 -19.32 13.40 -6.25
N ASN A 306 -18.59 13.77 -5.21
CA ASN A 306 -17.72 14.94 -5.20
C ASN A 306 -16.42 14.78 -6.03
N LEU A 307 -16.16 13.57 -6.56
CA LEU A 307 -14.97 13.25 -7.35
C LEU A 307 -15.28 13.09 -8.85
N PHE A 308 -16.55 13.20 -9.26
CA PHE A 308 -16.99 12.93 -10.63
C PHE A 308 -16.48 13.95 -11.66
N ASP A 309 -16.23 15.18 -11.26
CA ASP A 309 -15.77 16.21 -12.21
C ASP A 309 -14.32 15.98 -12.65
N ASP A 310 -13.49 15.39 -11.77
CA ASP A 310 -12.09 15.05 -12.07
C ASP A 310 -11.95 13.70 -12.81
N ALA A 311 -12.90 12.79 -12.65
CA ALA A 311 -12.84 11.45 -13.24
C ALA A 311 -13.21 11.42 -14.74
N ARG A 312 -13.74 12.49 -15.33
CA ARG A 312 -14.09 12.55 -16.77
C ARG A 312 -12.89 12.43 -17.70
N GLY A 313 -11.65 12.57 -17.16
CA GLY A 313 -10.41 12.33 -17.90
C GLY A 313 -9.99 10.84 -18.01
N CYS A 314 -10.61 9.97 -17.23
CA CYS A 314 -10.30 8.53 -17.27
C CYS A 314 -11.21 7.82 -18.29
N SER A 315 -10.92 8.00 -19.59
CA SER A 315 -11.50 7.15 -20.63
C SER A 315 -11.06 5.70 -20.41
N ARG A 316 -12.04 4.78 -20.33
CA ARG A 316 -11.77 3.33 -20.29
C ARG A 316 -10.86 2.94 -21.46
N PRO A 317 -9.84 2.13 -21.26
CA PRO A 317 -9.33 1.33 -22.36
C PRO A 317 -10.46 0.36 -22.76
N ARG A 318 -10.83 0.38 -24.03
CA ARG A 318 -11.71 -0.59 -24.66
C ARG A 318 -11.02 -1.92 -24.80
#